data_938790739620ec47d34fe0ec56738bc2
#
_entry.id   938790739620ec47d34fe0ec56738bc2
#
_cell.length_a   1.000
_cell.length_b   1.000
_cell.length_c   1.000
_cell.angle_alpha   90.00
_cell.angle_beta   90.00
_cell.angle_gamma   90.00
#
_symmetry.space_group_name_H-M   'P 1'
#
loop_
_entity.id
_entity.type
_entity.pdbx_description
1 polymer ?
#
loop_
_entity_poly.entity_id
_entity_poly.type
_entity_poly.pdbx_seq_one_letter_code
_entity_poly.pdbx_strand_id
1 'polypeptide(L)'
;MNLMLEVKNLKTGFEIEKEIYHAVDDVSFSIKPRQIVGVVGESGCGKSVMSLSIMKLLPTGIGRITGGEVKFQGKNIENNSNDEMNKIRGKEISMIFQEPMTSLNPVFTIGFQIEEVMLNHSNIPKKEARNKAIDLLKSVGISRPERVVDEYPHQLSGGMRQRVMIAIAIACQPKLLIADEPTTALDVTVQAQILELLKSIQQKNDMSILLITHDLGVVAEMCDEVIVMYAGKIVERTNVDHLFYNPKHPYTKLLMESIPRIDKEVNELATIQGMVPSLKNMPKIGCRFVDRCPSAKSECSVVTPQLETIDIEHEVACLLYKSIDLKEWVR
;
A
#
# COMPACT_ATOMS: atom_id res chain seq x y z
N MET A 1 6.09 6.08 21.67
CA MET A 1 5.02 6.59 20.79
C MET A 1 4.07 5.46 20.47
N ASN A 2 2.76 5.72 20.47
CA ASN A 2 1.78 4.68 20.13
C ASN A 2 1.69 4.60 18.59
N LEU A 3 2.20 3.51 17.98
CA LEU A 3 2.15 3.29 16.54
C LEU A 3 0.77 2.77 16.13
N MET A 4 0.28 3.16 14.95
CA MET A 4 -0.95 2.63 14.36
C MET A 4 -0.72 1.21 13.84
N LEU A 5 0.33 1.05 13.03
CA LEU A 5 0.79 -0.23 12.51
C LEU A 5 2.30 -0.35 12.71
N GLU A 6 2.77 -1.52 13.12
CA GLU A 6 4.19 -1.87 13.19
C GLU A 6 4.39 -3.23 12.52
N VAL A 7 5.22 -3.25 11.50
CA VAL A 7 5.61 -4.46 10.76
C VAL A 7 7.09 -4.68 11.01
N LYS A 8 7.47 -5.87 11.47
CA LYS A 8 8.86 -6.24 11.77
C LYS A 8 9.25 -7.52 11.05
N ASN A 9 10.31 -7.45 10.26
CA ASN A 9 10.94 -8.57 9.57
C ASN A 9 9.94 -9.48 8.84
N LEU A 10 8.87 -8.89 8.28
CA LEU A 10 7.80 -9.62 7.61
C LEU A 10 8.37 -10.40 6.43
N LYS A 11 8.08 -11.71 6.43
CA LYS A 11 8.40 -12.64 5.35
C LYS A 11 7.15 -13.33 4.88
N THR A 12 6.89 -13.24 3.58
CA THR A 12 5.75 -13.91 2.94
C THR A 12 6.23 -14.73 1.77
N GLY A 13 5.96 -16.02 1.81
CA GLY A 13 6.38 -16.96 0.79
C GLY A 13 5.21 -17.63 0.10
N PHE A 14 5.48 -18.07 -1.13
CA PHE A 14 4.60 -18.91 -1.92
C PHE A 14 5.26 -20.26 -2.15
N GLU A 15 4.51 -21.33 -1.96
CA GLU A 15 4.97 -22.67 -2.23
C GLU A 15 4.82 -22.99 -3.72
N ILE A 16 5.95 -23.19 -4.40
CA ILE A 16 6.03 -23.54 -5.83
C ILE A 16 6.91 -24.77 -5.93
N GLU A 17 6.40 -25.87 -6.48
CA GLU A 17 7.16 -27.12 -6.65
C GLU A 17 7.78 -27.64 -5.33
N LYS A 18 7.07 -27.49 -4.20
CA LYS A 18 7.49 -27.86 -2.83
C LYS A 18 8.63 -26.99 -2.26
N GLU A 19 9.03 -25.93 -2.92
CA GLU A 19 9.95 -24.92 -2.39
C GLU A 19 9.22 -23.63 -2.07
N ILE A 20 9.69 -22.90 -1.04
CA ILE A 20 9.13 -21.62 -0.65
C ILE A 20 9.95 -20.48 -1.24
N TYR A 21 9.31 -19.64 -2.02
CA TYR A 21 9.88 -18.44 -2.61
C TYR A 21 9.26 -17.20 -1.97
N HIS A 22 10.10 -16.29 -1.46
CA HIS A 22 9.66 -15.12 -0.73
C HIS A 22 9.36 -13.95 -1.67
N ALA A 23 8.08 -13.57 -1.76
CA ALA A 23 7.63 -12.35 -2.44
C ALA A 23 7.78 -11.10 -1.57
N VAL A 24 7.78 -11.27 -0.24
CA VAL A 24 8.13 -10.26 0.76
C VAL A 24 9.19 -10.90 1.64
N ASP A 25 10.31 -10.22 1.82
CA ASP A 25 11.47 -10.78 2.51
C ASP A 25 12.14 -9.72 3.39
N ASP A 26 11.94 -9.88 4.69
CA ASP A 26 12.54 -9.05 5.72
C ASP A 26 12.12 -7.56 5.66
N VAL A 27 10.80 -7.33 5.50
CA VAL A 27 10.21 -6.00 5.41
C VAL A 27 9.87 -5.48 6.80
N SER A 28 10.39 -4.28 7.15
CA SER A 28 10.14 -3.63 8.44
C SER A 28 9.78 -2.16 8.23
N PHE A 29 8.64 -1.73 8.78
CA PHE A 29 8.22 -0.32 8.77
C PHE A 29 7.15 -0.08 9.84
N SER A 30 6.83 1.19 10.06
CA SER A 30 5.77 1.58 10.98
C SER A 30 4.94 2.74 10.42
N ILE A 31 3.68 2.81 10.85
CA ILE A 31 2.76 3.91 10.54
C ILE A 31 2.34 4.57 11.84
N LYS A 32 2.47 5.89 11.92
CA LYS A 32 2.00 6.70 13.03
C LYS A 32 0.49 6.98 12.89
N PRO A 33 -0.22 7.33 13.97
CA PRO A 33 -1.60 7.82 13.86
C PRO A 33 -1.69 9.02 12.90
N ARG A 34 -2.72 9.04 12.06
CA ARG A 34 -3.02 10.07 11.05
C ARG A 34 -2.00 10.19 9.92
N GLN A 35 -1.00 9.34 9.85
CA GLN A 35 0.04 9.37 8.84
C GLN A 35 -0.45 8.70 7.54
N ILE A 36 -0.03 9.24 6.40
CA ILE A 36 -0.16 8.63 5.08
C ILE A 36 1.23 8.15 4.65
N VAL A 37 1.39 6.83 4.57
CA VAL A 37 2.64 6.20 4.12
C VAL A 37 2.43 5.63 2.73
N GLY A 38 3.24 6.10 1.78
CA GLY A 38 3.27 5.60 0.41
C GLY A 38 4.16 4.37 0.28
N VAL A 39 3.75 3.39 -0.53
CA VAL A 39 4.59 2.26 -0.93
C VAL A 39 4.67 2.24 -2.44
N VAL A 40 5.87 2.43 -2.96
CA VAL A 40 6.12 2.51 -4.41
C VAL A 40 7.10 1.45 -4.89
N GLY A 41 7.08 1.18 -6.19
CA GLY A 41 7.99 0.27 -6.88
C GLY A 41 7.33 -0.35 -8.10
N GLU A 42 8.11 -1.01 -8.95
CA GLU A 42 7.63 -1.66 -10.17
C GLU A 42 6.60 -2.76 -9.87
N SER A 43 5.80 -3.12 -10.88
CA SER A 43 4.88 -4.25 -10.80
C SER A 43 5.63 -5.54 -10.45
N GLY A 44 5.03 -6.37 -9.60
CA GLY A 44 5.65 -7.63 -9.14
C GLY A 44 6.70 -7.48 -8.04
N CYS A 45 7.01 -6.26 -7.53
CA CYS A 45 7.99 -6.08 -6.46
C CYS A 45 7.49 -6.47 -5.04
N GLY A 46 6.24 -6.95 -4.88
CA GLY A 46 5.71 -7.47 -3.61
C GLY A 46 4.78 -6.55 -2.83
N LYS A 47 4.42 -5.36 -3.31
CA LYS A 47 3.58 -4.37 -2.60
C LYS A 47 2.21 -4.93 -2.18
N SER A 48 1.45 -5.47 -3.13
CA SER A 48 0.12 -6.06 -2.85
C SER A 48 0.22 -7.33 -2.01
N VAL A 49 1.30 -8.12 -2.17
CA VAL A 49 1.53 -9.28 -1.30
C VAL A 49 1.76 -8.85 0.14
N MET A 50 2.49 -7.75 0.36
CA MET A 50 2.71 -7.19 1.70
C MET A 50 1.38 -6.74 2.33
N SER A 51 0.54 -6.01 1.61
CA SER A 51 -0.77 -5.58 2.12
C SER A 51 -1.71 -6.75 2.43
N LEU A 52 -1.76 -7.75 1.55
CA LEU A 52 -2.53 -8.98 1.78
C LEU A 52 -1.98 -9.78 2.97
N SER A 53 -0.67 -9.75 3.21
CA SER A 53 -0.07 -10.38 4.40
C SER A 53 -0.51 -9.71 5.69
N ILE A 54 -0.48 -8.37 5.75
CA ILE A 54 -0.96 -7.59 6.90
C ILE A 54 -2.43 -7.92 7.18
N MET A 55 -3.24 -8.04 6.14
CA MET A 55 -4.67 -8.37 6.23
C MET A 55 -4.94 -9.86 6.42
N LYS A 56 -3.92 -10.74 6.35
CA LYS A 56 -4.07 -12.22 6.32
C LYS A 56 -5.06 -12.69 5.24
N LEU A 57 -4.96 -12.11 4.06
CA LEU A 57 -5.79 -12.41 2.87
C LEU A 57 -4.99 -13.09 1.76
N LEU A 58 -3.87 -13.72 2.10
CA LEU A 58 -3.08 -14.51 1.15
C LEU A 58 -3.89 -15.68 0.59
N PRO A 59 -3.66 -16.08 -0.67
CA PRO A 59 -4.30 -17.24 -1.27
C PRO A 59 -4.06 -18.52 -0.44
N THR A 60 -5.15 -19.14 -0.03
CA THR A 60 -5.10 -20.35 0.81
C THR A 60 -4.38 -21.50 0.10
N GLY A 61 -3.53 -22.21 0.81
CA GLY A 61 -2.82 -23.39 0.32
C GLY A 61 -1.50 -23.13 -0.41
N ILE A 62 -1.26 -21.89 -0.89
CA ILE A 62 -0.05 -21.55 -1.62
C ILE A 62 0.73 -20.38 -1.01
N GLY A 63 0.04 -19.41 -0.40
CA GLY A 63 0.66 -18.24 0.21
C GLY A 63 0.61 -18.29 1.73
N ARG A 64 1.73 -18.01 2.40
CA ARG A 64 1.79 -17.96 3.88
C ARG A 64 2.82 -16.96 4.39
N ILE A 65 2.54 -16.40 5.56
CA ILE A 65 3.53 -15.66 6.34
C ILE A 65 4.50 -16.70 6.91
N THR A 66 5.80 -16.52 6.61
CA THR A 66 6.86 -17.45 7.02
C THR A 66 7.71 -16.90 8.16
N GLY A 67 7.53 -15.63 8.52
CA GLY A 67 8.23 -14.99 9.64
C GLY A 67 7.86 -13.52 9.78
N GLY A 68 8.32 -12.94 10.88
CA GLY A 68 8.08 -11.55 11.24
C GLY A 68 6.86 -11.36 12.15
N GLU A 69 6.61 -10.10 12.49
CA GLU A 69 5.51 -9.68 13.36
C GLU A 69 4.73 -8.54 12.72
N VAL A 70 3.41 -8.54 12.91
CA VAL A 70 2.53 -7.44 12.54
C VAL A 70 1.72 -7.03 13.76
N LYS A 71 1.94 -5.78 14.23
CA LYS A 71 1.21 -5.22 15.37
C LYS A 71 0.32 -4.07 14.91
N PHE A 72 -0.94 -4.16 15.24
CA PHE A 72 -1.91 -3.09 15.06
C PHE A 72 -2.26 -2.50 16.43
N GLN A 73 -2.03 -1.20 16.62
CA GLN A 73 -2.19 -0.51 17.91
C GLN A 73 -1.53 -1.26 19.09
N GLY A 74 -0.32 -1.78 18.85
CA GLY A 74 0.46 -2.52 19.85
C GLY A 74 0.03 -3.99 20.05
N LYS A 75 -1.04 -4.45 19.43
CA LYS A 75 -1.52 -5.84 19.51
C LYS A 75 -1.04 -6.63 18.29
N ASN A 76 -0.51 -7.80 18.54
CA ASN A 76 -0.04 -8.71 17.52
C ASN A 76 -1.24 -9.31 16.76
N ILE A 77 -1.26 -9.22 15.44
CA ILE A 77 -2.37 -9.68 14.60
C ILE A 77 -1.99 -10.83 13.65
N GLU A 78 -0.70 -11.09 13.42
CA GLU A 78 -0.29 -12.17 12.50
C GLU A 78 -0.65 -13.56 13.03
N ASN A 79 -0.75 -13.73 14.35
CA ASN A 79 -1.14 -14.98 14.97
C ASN A 79 -2.66 -15.15 15.16
N ASN A 80 -3.46 -14.11 14.89
CA ASN A 80 -4.90 -14.16 15.04
C ASN A 80 -5.51 -15.27 14.16
N SER A 81 -6.53 -15.94 14.69
CA SER A 81 -7.41 -16.82 13.90
C SER A 81 -8.19 -16.00 12.85
N ASN A 82 -8.83 -16.70 11.90
CA ASN A 82 -9.69 -16.02 10.94
C ASN A 82 -10.86 -15.29 11.62
N ASP A 83 -11.45 -15.87 12.66
CA ASP A 83 -12.54 -15.26 13.41
C ASP A 83 -12.11 -13.99 14.14
N GLU A 84 -10.88 -13.95 14.69
CA GLU A 84 -10.31 -12.76 15.29
C GLU A 84 -10.01 -11.70 14.24
N MET A 85 -9.47 -12.10 13.06
CA MET A 85 -9.26 -11.17 11.96
C MET A 85 -10.56 -10.62 11.39
N ASN A 86 -11.63 -11.41 11.33
CA ASN A 86 -12.94 -10.94 10.87
C ASN A 86 -13.54 -9.85 11.77
N LYS A 87 -13.17 -9.81 13.05
CA LYS A 87 -13.55 -8.71 13.96
C LYS A 87 -12.78 -7.41 13.72
N ILE A 88 -11.63 -7.51 13.06
CA ILE A 88 -10.73 -6.37 12.78
C ILE A 88 -10.94 -5.85 11.36
N ARG A 89 -11.06 -6.76 10.37
CA ARG A 89 -11.26 -6.42 8.95
C ARG A 89 -12.57 -5.68 8.77
N GLY A 90 -12.55 -4.59 8.00
CA GLY A 90 -13.71 -3.73 7.73
C GLY A 90 -14.08 -2.79 8.88
N LYS A 91 -13.73 -3.12 10.13
CA LYS A 91 -14.03 -2.30 11.30
C LYS A 91 -12.87 -1.44 11.77
N GLU A 92 -11.71 -2.04 12.02
CA GLU A 92 -10.52 -1.35 12.55
C GLU A 92 -9.49 -1.11 11.44
N ILE A 93 -9.31 -2.10 10.57
CA ILE A 93 -8.46 -2.03 9.38
C ILE A 93 -9.35 -2.36 8.17
N SER A 94 -9.34 -1.50 7.17
CA SER A 94 -10.06 -1.72 5.93
C SER A 94 -9.11 -1.68 4.74
N MET A 95 -9.56 -2.23 3.60
CA MET A 95 -8.74 -2.30 2.39
C MET A 95 -9.57 -1.92 1.16
N ILE A 96 -8.97 -1.09 0.29
CA ILE A 96 -9.42 -0.88 -1.08
C ILE A 96 -8.51 -1.74 -1.97
N PHE A 97 -9.11 -2.64 -2.74
CA PHE A 97 -8.39 -3.54 -3.65
C PHE A 97 -8.13 -2.88 -5.01
N GLN A 98 -7.12 -3.36 -5.71
CA GLN A 98 -6.63 -2.81 -6.97
C GLN A 98 -7.69 -2.77 -8.08
N GLU A 99 -8.60 -3.76 -8.15
CA GLU A 99 -9.59 -3.86 -9.23
C GLU A 99 -11.02 -3.64 -8.73
N PRO A 100 -11.67 -2.51 -9.08
CA PRO A 100 -13.07 -2.25 -8.72
C PRO A 100 -14.06 -3.25 -9.33
N MET A 101 -13.71 -3.82 -10.48
CA MET A 101 -14.58 -4.72 -11.22
C MET A 101 -14.76 -6.09 -10.54
N THR A 102 -13.72 -6.55 -9.84
CA THR A 102 -13.72 -7.85 -9.15
C THR A 102 -14.07 -7.73 -7.67
N SER A 103 -13.95 -6.53 -7.10
CA SER A 103 -14.19 -6.27 -5.68
C SER A 103 -15.65 -6.10 -5.31
N LEU A 104 -16.47 -5.56 -6.24
CA LEU A 104 -17.92 -5.47 -6.05
C LEU A 104 -18.60 -6.72 -6.57
N ASN A 105 -19.44 -7.33 -5.73
CA ASN A 105 -20.22 -8.49 -6.14
C ASN A 105 -21.36 -8.07 -7.10
N PRO A 106 -21.36 -8.51 -8.37
CA PRO A 106 -22.29 -8.04 -9.38
C PRO A 106 -23.75 -8.45 -9.16
N VAL A 107 -24.02 -9.42 -8.30
CA VAL A 107 -25.39 -9.94 -8.04
C VAL A 107 -26.09 -9.26 -6.86
N PHE A 108 -25.38 -8.41 -6.11
CA PHE A 108 -25.94 -7.63 -5.01
C PHE A 108 -25.99 -6.14 -5.34
N THR A 109 -27.03 -5.47 -4.80
CA THR A 109 -27.13 -4.01 -4.93
C THR A 109 -26.02 -3.30 -4.15
N ILE A 110 -25.75 -2.06 -4.51
CA ILE A 110 -24.75 -1.22 -3.84
C ILE A 110 -25.10 -1.06 -2.35
N GLY A 111 -26.37 -0.78 -2.05
CA GLY A 111 -26.83 -0.62 -0.67
C GLY A 111 -26.61 -1.88 0.15
N PHE A 112 -26.97 -3.05 -0.40
CA PHE A 112 -26.75 -4.32 0.30
C PHE A 112 -25.28 -4.50 0.72
N GLN A 113 -24.34 -4.25 -0.18
CA GLN A 113 -22.92 -4.43 0.09
C GLN A 113 -22.36 -3.45 1.12
N ILE A 114 -22.84 -2.20 1.16
CA ILE A 114 -22.48 -1.23 2.20
C ILE A 114 -23.12 -1.59 3.54
N GLU A 115 -24.41 -1.94 3.54
CA GLU A 115 -25.18 -2.32 4.74
C GLU A 115 -24.60 -3.56 5.40
N GLU A 116 -24.17 -4.57 4.60
CA GLU A 116 -23.60 -5.82 5.08
C GLU A 116 -22.38 -5.58 5.98
N VAL A 117 -21.46 -4.69 5.58
CA VAL A 117 -20.28 -4.37 6.39
C VAL A 117 -20.67 -3.77 7.73
N MET A 118 -21.63 -2.83 7.74
CA MET A 118 -22.12 -2.21 8.98
C MET A 118 -22.84 -3.21 9.88
N LEU A 119 -23.70 -4.06 9.31
CA LEU A 119 -24.48 -5.03 10.08
C LEU A 119 -23.61 -6.13 10.68
N ASN A 120 -22.52 -6.51 10.02
CA ASN A 120 -21.57 -7.50 10.53
C ASN A 120 -20.74 -6.98 11.72
N HIS A 121 -20.55 -5.66 11.83
CA HIS A 121 -19.68 -5.06 12.84
C HIS A 121 -20.40 -4.21 13.89
N SER A 122 -21.69 -3.94 13.71
CA SER A 122 -22.47 -3.14 14.62
C SER A 122 -23.89 -3.70 14.77
N ASN A 123 -24.45 -3.52 15.95
CA ASN A 123 -25.82 -3.98 16.23
C ASN A 123 -26.83 -2.84 15.96
N ILE A 124 -26.93 -2.45 14.68
CA ILE A 124 -27.88 -1.41 14.23
C ILE A 124 -29.06 -2.03 13.45
N PRO A 125 -30.26 -1.41 13.50
CA PRO A 125 -31.37 -1.85 12.69
C PRO A 125 -31.10 -1.69 11.19
N LYS A 126 -31.64 -2.59 10.35
CA LYS A 126 -31.49 -2.53 8.88
C LYS A 126 -31.89 -1.16 8.29
N LYS A 127 -32.97 -0.55 8.80
CA LYS A 127 -33.40 0.78 8.34
C LYS A 127 -32.35 1.86 8.61
N GLU A 128 -31.68 1.78 9.74
CA GLU A 128 -30.57 2.70 10.07
C GLU A 128 -29.35 2.44 9.19
N ALA A 129 -28.97 1.17 8.98
CA ALA A 129 -27.89 0.79 8.08
C ALA A 129 -28.12 1.34 6.67
N ARG A 130 -29.35 1.24 6.15
CA ARG A 130 -29.70 1.79 4.84
C ARG A 130 -29.55 3.31 4.78
N ASN A 131 -30.03 4.05 5.77
CA ASN A 131 -29.88 5.49 5.81
C ASN A 131 -28.38 5.89 5.84
N LYS A 132 -27.59 5.21 6.67
CA LYS A 132 -26.15 5.41 6.71
C LYS A 132 -25.46 5.07 5.37
N ALA A 133 -25.94 4.05 4.66
CA ALA A 133 -25.41 3.73 3.32
C ALA A 133 -25.65 4.87 2.32
N ILE A 134 -26.85 5.47 2.35
CA ILE A 134 -27.17 6.65 1.53
C ILE A 134 -26.28 7.84 1.91
N ASP A 135 -26.10 8.12 3.21
CA ASP A 135 -25.24 9.20 3.69
C ASP A 135 -23.77 8.98 3.29
N LEU A 136 -23.28 7.73 3.35
CA LEU A 136 -21.95 7.36 2.88
C LEU A 136 -21.79 7.60 1.38
N LEU A 137 -22.72 7.15 0.55
CA LEU A 137 -22.72 7.39 -0.89
C LEU A 137 -22.70 8.89 -1.21
N LYS A 138 -23.45 9.70 -0.45
CA LYS A 138 -23.42 11.16 -0.57
C LYS A 138 -22.07 11.73 -0.18
N SER A 139 -21.46 11.24 0.90
CA SER A 139 -20.16 11.71 1.40
C SER A 139 -19.01 11.44 0.43
N VAL A 140 -19.09 10.37 -0.37
CA VAL A 140 -18.12 10.06 -1.41
C VAL A 140 -18.45 10.71 -2.76
N GLY A 141 -19.45 11.61 -2.80
CA GLY A 141 -19.79 12.40 -3.99
C GLY A 141 -20.59 11.64 -5.06
N ILE A 142 -21.36 10.63 -4.67
CA ILE A 142 -22.33 9.98 -5.58
C ILE A 142 -23.53 10.89 -5.76
N SER A 143 -23.84 11.25 -7.01
CA SER A 143 -25.08 11.94 -7.35
C SER A 143 -26.29 10.99 -7.24
N ARG A 144 -27.38 11.45 -6.66
CA ARG A 144 -28.62 10.66 -6.44
C ARG A 144 -28.40 9.38 -5.63
N PRO A 145 -27.81 9.47 -4.42
CA PRO A 145 -27.44 8.32 -3.60
C PRO A 145 -28.68 7.47 -3.21
N GLU A 146 -29.86 8.08 -3.06
CA GLU A 146 -31.12 7.41 -2.76
C GLU A 146 -31.56 6.44 -3.86
N ARG A 147 -31.13 6.69 -5.12
CA ARG A 147 -31.39 5.80 -6.25
C ARG A 147 -30.25 4.78 -6.41
N VAL A 148 -29.01 5.25 -6.34
CA VAL A 148 -27.82 4.42 -6.56
C VAL A 148 -27.72 3.28 -5.53
N VAL A 149 -28.23 3.47 -4.33
CA VAL A 149 -28.26 2.43 -3.29
C VAL A 149 -29.01 1.16 -3.73
N ASP A 150 -29.96 1.26 -4.66
CA ASP A 150 -30.72 0.13 -5.23
C ASP A 150 -30.16 -0.36 -6.58
N GLU A 151 -29.17 0.31 -7.14
CA GLU A 151 -28.51 -0.08 -8.39
C GLU A 151 -27.47 -1.18 -8.15
N TYR A 152 -27.09 -1.88 -9.23
CA TYR A 152 -26.07 -2.92 -9.25
C TYR A 152 -24.75 -2.36 -9.79
N PRO A 153 -23.61 -2.99 -9.47
CA PRO A 153 -22.30 -2.52 -9.94
C PRO A 153 -22.18 -2.30 -11.44
N HIS A 154 -22.80 -3.14 -12.26
CA HIS A 154 -22.75 -3.03 -13.73
C HIS A 154 -23.49 -1.80 -14.29
N GLN A 155 -24.36 -1.17 -13.50
CA GLN A 155 -25.08 0.06 -13.88
C GLN A 155 -24.27 1.35 -13.62
N LEU A 156 -23.09 1.23 -12.96
CA LEU A 156 -22.26 2.35 -12.57
C LEU A 156 -21.06 2.53 -13.49
N SER A 157 -20.59 3.79 -13.67
CA SER A 157 -19.32 4.09 -14.32
C SER A 157 -18.14 3.62 -13.46
N GLY A 158 -16.92 3.55 -14.04
CA GLY A 158 -15.70 3.16 -13.30
C GLY A 158 -15.44 4.04 -12.08
N GLY A 159 -15.50 5.36 -12.25
CA GLY A 159 -15.33 6.29 -11.13
C GLY A 159 -16.42 6.19 -10.06
N MET A 160 -17.68 5.89 -10.43
CA MET A 160 -18.72 5.63 -9.45
C MET A 160 -18.47 4.35 -8.67
N ARG A 161 -18.04 3.27 -9.33
CA ARG A 161 -17.68 2.02 -8.64
C ARG A 161 -16.55 2.24 -7.65
N GLN A 162 -15.53 3.03 -8.03
CA GLN A 162 -14.43 3.38 -7.13
C GLN A 162 -14.93 4.15 -5.89
N ARG A 163 -15.80 5.13 -6.07
CA ARG A 163 -16.43 5.86 -4.95
C ARG A 163 -17.25 4.94 -4.04
N VAL A 164 -17.96 3.97 -4.61
CA VAL A 164 -18.69 2.94 -3.86
C VAL A 164 -17.73 2.05 -3.06
N MET A 165 -16.62 1.61 -3.64
CA MET A 165 -15.60 0.85 -2.91
C MET A 165 -15.03 1.63 -1.73
N ILE A 166 -14.77 2.93 -1.92
CA ILE A 166 -14.33 3.81 -0.83
C ILE A 166 -15.42 3.88 0.25
N ALA A 167 -16.71 4.05 -0.13
CA ALA A 167 -17.82 4.08 0.81
C ALA A 167 -17.90 2.78 1.63
N ILE A 168 -17.74 1.61 1.01
CA ILE A 168 -17.68 0.31 1.67
C ILE A 168 -16.48 0.26 2.64
N ALA A 169 -15.31 0.69 2.19
CA ALA A 169 -14.09 0.64 2.99
C ALA A 169 -14.16 1.52 4.25
N ILE A 170 -14.88 2.65 4.18
CA ILE A 170 -15.01 3.57 5.32
C ILE A 170 -16.31 3.39 6.13
N ALA A 171 -17.15 2.42 5.77
CA ALA A 171 -18.49 2.24 6.36
C ALA A 171 -18.50 2.10 7.89
N CYS A 172 -17.45 1.50 8.46
CA CYS A 172 -17.27 1.36 9.90
C CYS A 172 -16.25 2.34 10.49
N GLN A 173 -15.81 3.37 9.75
CA GLN A 173 -14.83 4.37 10.19
C GLN A 173 -13.51 3.72 10.68
N PRO A 174 -12.79 2.98 9.83
CA PRO A 174 -11.57 2.28 10.22
C PRO A 174 -10.49 3.26 10.65
N LYS A 175 -9.58 2.80 11.51
CA LYS A 175 -8.42 3.58 11.96
C LYS A 175 -7.26 3.53 10.97
N LEU A 176 -7.18 2.44 10.21
CA LEU A 176 -6.19 2.24 9.15
C LEU A 176 -6.90 1.82 7.86
N LEU A 177 -6.62 2.53 6.78
CA LEU A 177 -7.02 2.17 5.43
C LEU A 177 -5.80 1.73 4.63
N ILE A 178 -5.84 0.54 4.07
CA ILE A 178 -4.88 0.07 3.08
C ILE A 178 -5.49 0.30 1.71
N ALA A 179 -4.90 1.17 0.91
CA ALA A 179 -5.38 1.50 -0.43
C ALA A 179 -4.39 0.95 -1.46
N ASP A 180 -4.73 -0.18 -2.08
CA ASP A 180 -3.88 -0.84 -3.08
C ASP A 180 -4.27 -0.36 -4.48
N GLU A 181 -3.47 0.55 -5.04
CA GLU A 181 -3.67 1.20 -6.34
C GLU A 181 -5.09 1.77 -6.54
N PRO A 182 -5.57 2.64 -5.65
CA PRO A 182 -6.98 3.03 -5.61
C PRO A 182 -7.44 3.86 -6.81
N THR A 183 -6.54 4.25 -7.71
CA THR A 183 -6.85 5.09 -8.89
C THR A 183 -6.47 4.42 -10.21
N THR A 184 -6.03 3.16 -10.19
CA THR A 184 -5.69 2.42 -11.41
C THR A 184 -6.89 2.31 -12.35
N ALA A 185 -6.65 2.48 -13.65
CA ALA A 185 -7.65 2.47 -14.73
C ALA A 185 -8.70 3.60 -14.68
N LEU A 186 -8.43 4.70 -13.98
CA LEU A 186 -9.24 5.91 -13.99
C LEU A 186 -8.56 6.99 -14.86
N ASP A 187 -9.37 7.88 -15.45
CA ASP A 187 -8.83 9.08 -16.09
C ASP A 187 -8.25 10.05 -15.07
N VAL A 188 -7.33 10.92 -15.51
CA VAL A 188 -6.58 11.84 -14.65
C VAL A 188 -7.48 12.73 -13.78
N THR A 189 -8.62 13.18 -14.33
CA THR A 189 -9.56 14.04 -13.60
C THR A 189 -10.25 13.28 -12.48
N VAL A 190 -10.71 12.07 -12.74
CA VAL A 190 -11.35 11.22 -11.73
C VAL A 190 -10.32 10.78 -10.69
N GLN A 191 -9.08 10.45 -11.12
CA GLN A 191 -7.98 10.15 -10.21
C GLN A 191 -7.77 11.27 -9.18
N ALA A 192 -7.59 12.53 -9.63
CA ALA A 192 -7.42 13.66 -8.74
C ALA A 192 -8.58 13.81 -7.73
N GLN A 193 -9.83 13.67 -8.20
CA GLN A 193 -11.01 13.72 -7.33
C GLN A 193 -11.05 12.60 -6.28
N ILE A 194 -10.60 11.40 -6.62
CA ILE A 194 -10.53 10.25 -5.69
C ILE A 194 -9.45 10.50 -4.62
N LEU A 195 -8.30 11.04 -5.01
CA LEU A 195 -7.21 11.35 -4.07
C LEU A 195 -7.60 12.46 -3.10
N GLU A 196 -8.22 13.54 -3.59
CA GLU A 196 -8.76 14.61 -2.76
C GLU A 196 -9.82 14.08 -1.78
N LEU A 197 -10.72 13.20 -2.25
CA LEU A 197 -11.72 12.52 -1.42
C LEU A 197 -11.05 11.72 -0.30
N LEU A 198 -10.06 10.88 -0.62
CA LEU A 198 -9.35 10.06 0.38
C LEU A 198 -8.64 10.93 1.41
N LYS A 199 -7.99 12.02 1.00
CA LYS A 199 -7.32 12.98 1.89
C LYS A 199 -8.32 13.68 2.82
N SER A 200 -9.46 14.11 2.29
CA SER A 200 -10.54 14.71 3.07
C SER A 200 -11.12 13.74 4.12
N ILE A 201 -11.35 12.49 3.73
CA ILE A 201 -11.86 11.44 4.63
C ILE A 201 -10.81 11.12 5.72
N GLN A 202 -9.55 11.02 5.35
CA GLN A 202 -8.43 10.77 6.27
C GLN A 202 -8.38 11.84 7.37
N GLN A 203 -8.43 13.11 6.97
CA GLN A 203 -8.40 14.24 7.91
C GLN A 203 -9.65 14.28 8.81
N LYS A 204 -10.83 14.04 8.24
CA LYS A 204 -12.10 14.08 8.98
C LYS A 204 -12.23 12.98 10.02
N ASN A 205 -11.67 11.81 9.75
CA ASN A 205 -11.82 10.61 10.59
C ASN A 205 -10.57 10.29 11.41
N ASP A 206 -9.54 11.13 11.40
CA ASP A 206 -8.25 10.86 12.07
C ASP A 206 -7.63 9.51 11.66
N MET A 207 -7.87 9.07 10.44
CA MET A 207 -7.48 7.78 9.90
C MET A 207 -6.02 7.81 9.41
N SER A 208 -5.31 6.69 9.54
CA SER A 208 -4.02 6.49 8.86
C SER A 208 -4.23 5.78 7.53
N ILE A 209 -3.36 6.04 6.55
CA ILE A 209 -3.44 5.38 5.24
C ILE A 209 -2.09 4.72 4.89
N LEU A 210 -2.14 3.47 4.45
CA LEU A 210 -1.07 2.81 3.70
C LEU A 210 -1.46 2.84 2.23
N LEU A 211 -0.83 3.73 1.45
CA LEU A 211 -1.15 3.95 0.04
C LEU A 211 -0.15 3.22 -0.86
N ILE A 212 -0.60 2.22 -1.57
CA ILE A 212 0.21 1.51 -2.56
C ILE A 212 -0.09 2.10 -3.93
N THR A 213 0.94 2.54 -4.63
CA THR A 213 0.83 3.10 -5.98
C THR A 213 2.14 2.93 -6.76
N HIS A 214 2.04 2.98 -8.07
CA HIS A 214 3.21 3.12 -8.96
C HIS A 214 3.35 4.58 -9.47
N ASP A 215 2.41 5.46 -9.14
CA ASP A 215 2.41 6.86 -9.53
C ASP A 215 3.07 7.74 -8.47
N LEU A 216 4.26 8.24 -8.80
CA LEU A 216 5.04 9.11 -7.90
C LEU A 216 4.42 10.52 -7.75
N GLY A 217 3.62 10.96 -8.71
CA GLY A 217 2.83 12.20 -8.58
C GLY A 217 1.80 12.09 -7.46
N VAL A 218 1.13 10.96 -7.36
CA VAL A 218 0.20 10.65 -6.25
C VAL A 218 0.92 10.65 -4.92
N VAL A 219 2.14 10.09 -4.87
CA VAL A 219 2.96 10.10 -3.66
C VAL A 219 3.30 11.50 -3.21
N ALA A 220 3.73 12.38 -4.15
CA ALA A 220 4.08 13.76 -3.85
C ALA A 220 2.91 14.56 -3.26
N GLU A 221 1.68 14.27 -3.71
CA GLU A 221 0.47 14.98 -3.29
C GLU A 221 -0.09 14.48 -1.96
N MET A 222 0.02 13.17 -1.71
CA MET A 222 -0.75 12.48 -0.66
C MET A 222 0.07 12.11 0.56
N CYS A 223 1.34 11.72 0.39
CA CYS A 223 2.07 10.98 1.42
C CYS A 223 2.94 11.89 2.31
N ASP A 224 3.11 11.48 3.57
CA ASP A 224 4.07 12.10 4.50
C ASP A 224 5.43 11.39 4.41
N GLU A 225 5.41 10.08 4.22
CA GLU A 225 6.57 9.19 4.17
C GLU A 225 6.41 8.18 3.04
N VAL A 226 7.53 7.74 2.47
CA VAL A 226 7.54 6.81 1.33
C VAL A 226 8.48 5.65 1.59
N ILE A 227 8.00 4.48 1.23
CA ILE A 227 8.73 3.22 1.22
C ILE A 227 8.90 2.79 -0.24
N VAL A 228 10.13 2.67 -0.69
CA VAL A 228 10.45 2.16 -2.01
C VAL A 228 10.75 0.67 -1.92
N MET A 229 9.98 -0.15 -2.61
CA MET A 229 10.16 -1.60 -2.65
C MET A 229 10.73 -2.06 -3.99
N TYR A 230 11.68 -2.97 -3.92
CA TYR A 230 12.21 -3.69 -5.08
C TYR A 230 12.36 -5.18 -4.76
N ALA A 231 11.79 -6.02 -5.61
CA ALA A 231 11.93 -7.48 -5.54
C ALA A 231 11.73 -8.06 -4.12
N GLY A 232 10.68 -7.61 -3.43
CA GLY A 232 10.29 -8.09 -2.10
C GLY A 232 11.01 -7.47 -0.91
N LYS A 233 11.89 -6.49 -1.12
CA LYS A 233 12.63 -5.79 -0.06
C LYS A 233 12.36 -4.29 -0.08
N ILE A 234 12.47 -3.64 1.08
CA ILE A 234 12.56 -2.18 1.15
C ILE A 234 13.99 -1.81 0.78
N VAL A 235 14.14 -0.93 -0.21
CA VAL A 235 15.44 -0.43 -0.67
C VAL A 235 15.71 1.00 -0.20
N GLU A 236 14.66 1.78 0.03
CA GLU A 236 14.75 3.14 0.57
C GLU A 236 13.47 3.48 1.33
N ARG A 237 13.61 4.21 2.44
CA ARG A 237 12.50 4.74 3.23
C ARG A 237 12.85 6.14 3.69
N THR A 238 11.98 7.11 3.40
CA THR A 238 12.25 8.51 3.72
C THR A 238 10.96 9.35 3.66
N ASN A 239 11.02 10.61 4.08
CA ASN A 239 9.93 11.54 3.84
C ASN A 239 9.83 11.90 2.34
N VAL A 240 8.68 12.45 1.93
CA VAL A 240 8.41 12.78 0.52
C VAL A 240 9.43 13.74 -0.05
N ASP A 241 9.80 14.79 0.67
CA ASP A 241 10.74 15.80 0.18
C ASP A 241 12.12 15.19 -0.11
N HIS A 242 12.65 14.38 0.80
CA HIS A 242 13.92 13.70 0.58
C HIS A 242 13.86 12.72 -0.60
N LEU A 243 12.72 12.04 -0.81
CA LEU A 243 12.56 11.14 -1.94
C LEU A 243 12.72 11.89 -3.28
N PHE A 244 12.09 13.06 -3.42
CA PHE A 244 12.08 13.82 -4.67
C PHE A 244 13.34 14.65 -4.89
N TYR A 245 13.91 15.22 -3.83
CA TYR A 245 15.05 16.13 -3.96
C TYR A 245 16.41 15.47 -3.71
N ASN A 246 16.46 14.36 -2.97
CA ASN A 246 17.70 13.71 -2.57
C ASN A 246 17.60 12.18 -2.50
N PRO A 247 17.05 11.48 -3.54
CA PRO A 247 16.98 10.02 -3.56
C PRO A 247 18.38 9.41 -3.45
N LYS A 248 18.52 8.33 -2.70
CA LYS A 248 19.82 7.72 -2.44
C LYS A 248 19.98 6.41 -3.19
N HIS A 249 19.04 5.48 -3.06
CA HIS A 249 19.19 4.19 -3.71
C HIS A 249 19.23 4.34 -5.25
N PRO A 250 20.14 3.68 -5.97
CA PRO A 250 20.21 3.78 -7.43
C PRO A 250 18.90 3.45 -8.15
N TYR A 251 18.13 2.48 -7.64
CA TYR A 251 16.79 2.17 -8.16
C TYR A 251 15.83 3.35 -8.00
N THR A 252 15.81 4.01 -6.83
CA THR A 252 14.95 5.19 -6.60
C THR A 252 15.31 6.34 -7.55
N LYS A 253 16.61 6.57 -7.78
CA LYS A 253 17.07 7.58 -8.74
C LYS A 253 16.55 7.31 -10.15
N LEU A 254 16.64 6.06 -10.61
CA LEU A 254 16.13 5.66 -11.93
C LEU A 254 14.59 5.77 -12.01
N LEU A 255 13.87 5.45 -10.90
CA LEU A 255 12.42 5.68 -10.84
C LEU A 255 12.08 7.17 -10.98
N MET A 256 12.83 8.06 -10.32
CA MET A 256 12.63 9.52 -10.42
C MET A 256 12.96 10.05 -11.82
N GLU A 257 13.99 9.50 -12.46
CA GLU A 257 14.38 9.88 -13.83
C GLU A 257 13.38 9.41 -14.89
N SER A 258 12.59 8.38 -14.60
CA SER A 258 11.54 7.88 -15.50
C SER A 258 10.25 8.73 -15.48
N ILE A 259 10.12 9.69 -14.56
CA ILE A 259 8.97 10.61 -14.51
C ILE A 259 9.11 11.66 -15.61
N PRO A 260 8.10 11.85 -16.48
CA PRO A 260 8.08 12.94 -17.43
C PRO A 260 8.16 14.30 -16.73
N ARG A 261 9.14 15.12 -17.09
CA ARG A 261 9.30 16.47 -16.56
C ARG A 261 8.81 17.50 -17.56
N ILE A 262 7.84 18.33 -17.15
CA ILE A 262 7.24 19.36 -18.01
C ILE A 262 8.24 20.46 -18.34
N ASP A 263 9.24 20.69 -17.47
CA ASP A 263 10.26 21.73 -17.59
C ASP A 263 11.45 21.35 -18.50
N LYS A 264 11.49 20.12 -19.00
CA LYS A 264 12.56 19.64 -19.88
C LYS A 264 12.00 18.96 -21.13
N GLU A 265 12.40 19.44 -22.29
CA GLU A 265 12.22 18.66 -23.53
C GLU A 265 13.20 17.48 -23.50
N VAL A 266 12.67 16.27 -23.30
CA VAL A 266 13.45 15.03 -23.31
C VAL A 266 13.02 14.24 -24.55
N ASN A 267 13.94 13.94 -25.44
CA ASN A 267 13.67 13.15 -26.65
C ASN A 267 13.28 11.71 -26.33
N GLU A 268 13.79 11.16 -25.21
CA GLU A 268 13.49 9.81 -24.74
C GLU A 268 13.44 9.83 -23.20
N LEU A 269 12.40 9.22 -22.62
CA LEU A 269 12.32 9.02 -21.18
C LEU A 269 13.33 7.97 -20.73
N ALA A 270 14.00 8.21 -19.60
CA ALA A 270 14.85 7.21 -18.99
C ALA A 270 14.01 5.99 -18.61
N THR A 271 14.41 4.83 -19.05
CA THR A 271 13.77 3.56 -18.71
C THR A 271 14.71 2.70 -17.89
N ILE A 272 14.18 2.06 -16.85
CA ILE A 272 14.94 1.09 -16.07
C ILE A 272 15.08 -0.19 -16.91
N GLN A 273 16.26 -0.46 -17.43
CA GLN A 273 16.48 -1.62 -18.30
C GLN A 273 16.24 -2.94 -17.57
N GLY A 274 15.74 -3.95 -18.30
CA GLY A 274 15.43 -5.26 -17.76
C GLY A 274 14.10 -5.30 -16.99
N MET A 275 13.83 -6.41 -16.34
CA MET A 275 12.59 -6.65 -15.57
C MET A 275 12.92 -7.06 -14.14
N VAL A 276 11.97 -6.85 -13.23
CA VAL A 276 12.04 -7.44 -11.87
C VAL A 276 12.13 -8.96 -12.00
N PRO A 277 13.11 -9.61 -11.35
CA PRO A 277 13.27 -11.04 -11.43
C PRO A 277 12.01 -11.77 -10.92
N SER A 278 11.65 -12.87 -11.58
CA SER A 278 10.56 -13.72 -11.08
C SER A 278 10.92 -14.33 -9.72
N LEU A 279 9.93 -14.77 -8.96
CA LEU A 279 10.14 -15.35 -7.62
C LEU A 279 11.19 -16.46 -7.61
N LYS A 280 11.19 -17.34 -8.62
CA LYS A 280 12.18 -18.43 -8.74
C LYS A 280 13.61 -17.93 -9.01
N ASN A 281 13.73 -16.80 -9.69
CA ASN A 281 15.01 -16.25 -10.13
C ASN A 281 15.53 -15.13 -9.22
N MET A 282 14.85 -14.84 -8.12
CA MET A 282 15.31 -13.83 -7.17
C MET A 282 16.64 -14.22 -6.53
N PRO A 283 17.64 -13.33 -6.52
CA PRO A 283 18.88 -13.57 -5.80
C PRO A 283 18.61 -13.86 -4.33
N LYS A 284 19.15 -14.97 -3.83
CA LYS A 284 19.04 -15.35 -2.41
C LYS A 284 20.08 -14.62 -1.55
N ILE A 285 21.18 -14.16 -2.16
CA ILE A 285 22.31 -13.48 -1.53
C ILE A 285 22.63 -12.22 -2.37
N GLY A 286 23.14 -11.19 -1.76
CA GLY A 286 23.53 -9.94 -2.43
C GLY A 286 22.36 -8.97 -2.58
N CYS A 287 22.63 -7.87 -3.26
CA CYS A 287 21.64 -6.85 -3.60
C CYS A 287 20.73 -7.35 -4.73
N ARG A 288 19.43 -7.38 -4.52
CA ARG A 288 18.47 -7.84 -5.54
C ARG A 288 18.41 -6.97 -6.79
N PHE A 289 18.91 -5.73 -6.70
CA PHE A 289 18.98 -4.80 -7.82
C PHE A 289 20.31 -4.85 -8.59
N VAL A 290 21.28 -5.69 -8.21
CA VAL A 290 22.66 -5.70 -8.72
C VAL A 290 22.75 -5.76 -10.24
N ASP A 291 21.95 -6.62 -10.89
CA ASP A 291 22.00 -6.83 -12.36
C ASP A 291 21.47 -5.64 -13.17
N ARG A 292 20.71 -4.73 -12.54
CA ARG A 292 20.14 -3.53 -13.17
C ARG A 292 20.74 -2.23 -12.63
N CYS A 293 21.68 -2.32 -11.68
CA CYS A 293 22.24 -1.18 -10.99
C CYS A 293 23.40 -0.55 -11.78
N PRO A 294 23.30 0.72 -12.22
CA PRO A 294 24.39 1.38 -12.95
C PRO A 294 25.63 1.62 -12.07
N SER A 295 25.48 1.53 -10.75
CA SER A 295 26.57 1.71 -9.76
C SER A 295 26.97 0.41 -9.06
N ALA A 296 26.66 -0.75 -9.67
CA ALA A 296 26.98 -2.05 -9.09
C ALA A 296 28.47 -2.24 -8.90
N LYS A 297 28.84 -2.82 -7.74
CA LYS A 297 30.21 -3.26 -7.41
C LYS A 297 30.20 -4.77 -7.21
N SER A 298 31.40 -5.40 -7.28
CA SER A 298 31.53 -6.85 -7.09
C SER A 298 30.96 -7.33 -5.75
N GLU A 299 31.13 -6.55 -4.68
CA GLU A 299 30.58 -6.85 -3.36
C GLU A 299 29.04 -6.89 -3.32
N CYS A 300 28.37 -6.16 -4.22
CA CYS A 300 26.89 -6.14 -4.28
C CYS A 300 26.29 -7.50 -4.65
N SER A 301 27.05 -8.38 -5.31
CA SER A 301 26.60 -9.73 -5.67
C SER A 301 26.66 -10.72 -4.49
N VAL A 302 27.46 -10.43 -3.46
CA VAL A 302 27.73 -11.38 -2.37
C VAL A 302 27.30 -10.85 -1.00
N VAL A 303 27.15 -9.53 -0.83
CA VAL A 303 26.72 -8.90 0.42
C VAL A 303 25.30 -8.37 0.26
N THR A 304 24.37 -8.89 1.07
CA THR A 304 23.00 -8.38 1.12
C THR A 304 22.94 -7.10 1.93
N PRO A 305 22.65 -5.93 1.33
CA PRO A 305 22.54 -4.68 2.06
C PRO A 305 21.36 -4.74 3.03
N GLN A 306 21.57 -4.21 4.23
CA GLN A 306 20.51 -4.01 5.21
C GLN A 306 19.95 -2.59 5.08
N LEU A 307 18.73 -2.38 5.53
CA LEU A 307 18.12 -1.04 5.62
C LEU A 307 18.77 -0.30 6.79
N GLU A 308 19.60 0.68 6.49
CA GLU A 308 20.38 1.43 7.49
C GLU A 308 20.04 2.91 7.42
N THR A 309 19.97 3.56 8.59
CA THR A 309 19.78 5.01 8.69
C THR A 309 21.04 5.72 8.23
N ILE A 310 20.92 6.58 7.23
CA ILE A 310 22.03 7.35 6.64
C ILE A 310 21.87 8.85 6.87
N ASP A 311 20.67 9.30 7.24
CA ASP A 311 20.36 10.70 7.58
C ASP A 311 19.10 10.72 8.45
N ILE A 312 18.71 11.88 8.97
CA ILE A 312 17.48 12.05 9.75
C ILE A 312 16.29 11.65 8.86
N GLU A 313 15.49 10.67 9.36
CA GLU A 313 14.32 10.13 8.65
C GLU A 313 14.65 9.57 7.24
N HIS A 314 15.88 9.10 7.02
CA HIS A 314 16.30 8.53 5.74
C HIS A 314 17.05 7.21 5.92
N GLU A 315 16.46 6.13 5.49
CA GLU A 315 16.99 4.77 5.57
C GLU A 315 17.21 4.21 4.15
N VAL A 316 18.32 3.55 3.91
CA VAL A 316 18.69 3.01 2.58
C VAL A 316 19.35 1.64 2.71
N ALA A 317 18.94 0.69 1.88
CA ALA A 317 19.55 -0.63 1.77
C ALA A 317 20.54 -0.66 0.59
N CYS A 318 21.68 0.03 0.71
CA CYS A 318 22.67 0.13 -0.36
C CYS A 318 24.11 0.23 0.18
N LEU A 319 25.02 -0.61 -0.32
CA LEU A 319 26.43 -0.65 0.10
C LEU A 319 27.24 0.61 -0.30
N LEU A 320 26.66 1.52 -1.08
CA LEU A 320 27.28 2.81 -1.40
C LEU A 320 27.22 3.81 -0.22
N TYR A 321 26.37 3.56 0.75
CA TYR A 321 26.17 4.43 1.91
C TYR A 321 26.57 3.69 3.19
N LYS A 322 27.06 4.46 4.16
CA LYS A 322 27.36 3.96 5.51
C LYS A 322 26.30 4.48 6.46
N SER A 323 25.90 3.65 7.41
CA SER A 323 25.03 4.07 8.52
C SER A 323 25.68 5.21 9.32
N ILE A 324 24.85 6.13 9.82
CA ILE A 324 25.26 7.16 10.77
C ILE A 324 24.80 6.76 12.18
N ASP A 325 25.64 7.03 13.19
CA ASP A 325 25.22 6.92 14.59
C ASP A 325 24.50 8.22 15.00
N LEU A 326 23.15 8.15 15.08
CA LEU A 326 22.30 9.28 15.46
C LEU A 326 22.63 9.85 16.85
N LYS A 327 23.41 9.13 17.69
CA LYS A 327 23.84 9.65 19.01
C LYS A 327 24.86 10.79 18.89
N GLU A 328 25.54 10.93 17.77
CA GLU A 328 26.47 12.03 17.53
C GLU A 328 25.80 13.38 17.18
N TRP A 329 24.48 13.37 16.84
CA TRP A 329 23.72 14.55 16.41
C TRP A 329 22.90 15.21 17.52
N VAL A 330 22.85 14.65 18.73
CA VAL A 330 22.12 15.15 19.90
C VAL A 330 23.08 15.91 20.86
N ARG A 331 24.09 16.59 20.33
CA ARG A 331 24.96 17.48 21.12
C ARG A 331 24.73 18.93 20.80
#